data_b84f8abf3274aab3330908b24b85b201
#
_entry.id   b84f8abf3274aab3330908b24b85b201
#
_cell.length_a   1.000
_cell.length_b   1.000
_cell.length_c   1.000
_cell.angle_alpha   90.00
_cell.angle_beta   90.00
_cell.angle_gamma   90.00
#
_symmetry.space_group_name_H-M   'P 1'
#
loop_
_entity.id
_entity.type
_entity.pdbx_description
1 polymer ?
#
loop_
_entity_poly.entity_id
_entity_poly.type
_entity_poly.pdbx_seq_one_letter_code
_entity_poly.pdbx_strand_id
1 'polypeptide(L)'
;MAHFSKKTSGTTQPGCNRLPLRGLTQTDRLRLLRSAGALNGNAEQGFVLMDSMTLLQAGDLLTECVENRVGAIPIPLGLATNVRVNGKDRLVTMATEESTVVAGVSKAAKLCWPAGFTVSSDSQNRAMAQVLFAGFASQKELESAQARLKDDLTGALIKTWRSLNRRYRLGLGEPTAQYQILDKVGGRPAIVVTAAIDTAELAGRDVATLFAEKLARLLEPVVGRHSTAATCSHVATGWTVRARAVWPKNMIGQSAVDVILELQDWANADRRRAQTHNKEILN
;
A
#
# COMPACT_ATOMS: atom_id res chain seq x y z
N MET A 1 24.85 6.84 -35.36
CA MET A 1 24.31 8.20 -35.10
C MET A 1 23.02 8.36 -35.89
N ALA A 2 21.88 8.24 -35.24
CA ALA A 2 20.59 8.46 -35.87
C ALA A 2 20.09 9.85 -35.49
N HIS A 3 20.07 10.75 -36.46
CA HIS A 3 19.52 12.11 -36.34
C HIS A 3 18.01 12.04 -36.19
N PHE A 4 17.49 12.37 -35.01
CA PHE A 4 16.08 12.71 -34.87
C PHE A 4 15.84 14.16 -35.22
N SER A 5 15.38 14.40 -36.45
CA SER A 5 14.92 15.69 -36.93
C SER A 5 13.64 16.10 -36.23
N LYS A 6 13.63 17.26 -35.58
CA LYS A 6 12.43 17.95 -35.11
C LYS A 6 11.57 18.36 -36.29
N LYS A 7 10.43 17.68 -36.49
CA LYS A 7 9.29 18.24 -37.24
C LYS A 7 8.20 18.62 -36.24
N THR A 8 8.05 19.92 -36.04
CA THR A 8 6.89 20.54 -35.40
C THR A 8 5.71 20.49 -36.37
N SER A 9 4.81 19.56 -36.20
CA SER A 9 3.45 19.60 -36.72
C SER A 9 2.57 18.77 -35.76
N GLY A 10 1.51 19.39 -35.27
CA GLY A 10 0.51 18.97 -34.27
C GLY A 10 0.09 17.51 -34.21
N THR A 11 0.97 16.62 -33.83
CA THR A 11 0.69 15.26 -33.41
C THR A 11 0.95 15.17 -31.92
N THR A 12 -0.09 14.89 -31.16
CA THR A 12 0.00 14.48 -29.77
C THR A 12 1.17 13.49 -29.62
N GLN A 13 2.23 13.88 -28.90
CA GLN A 13 3.31 12.97 -28.58
C GLN A 13 2.70 11.70 -27.97
N PRO A 14 3.15 10.49 -28.37
CA PRO A 14 2.70 9.28 -27.72
C PRO A 14 2.97 9.44 -26.23
N GLY A 15 1.96 9.23 -25.40
CA GLY A 15 2.09 9.36 -23.95
C GLY A 15 3.29 8.56 -23.46
N CYS A 16 3.98 9.06 -22.47
CA CYS A 16 5.23 8.48 -21.94
C CYS A 16 5.13 6.98 -21.55
N ASN A 17 3.93 6.45 -21.43
CA ASN A 17 3.67 5.05 -21.12
C ASN A 17 3.72 4.09 -22.33
N ARG A 18 3.82 4.59 -23.57
CA ARG A 18 3.86 3.77 -24.80
C ARG A 18 5.28 3.51 -25.32
N LEU A 19 6.24 3.58 -24.45
CA LEU A 19 7.65 3.43 -24.81
C LEU A 19 7.99 1.97 -25.14
N PRO A 20 8.72 1.70 -26.23
CA PRO A 20 9.14 0.36 -26.61
C PRO A 20 10.35 -0.07 -25.78
N LEU A 21 10.12 -0.49 -24.53
CA LEU A 21 11.21 -0.84 -23.60
C LEU A 21 11.78 -2.26 -23.84
N ARG A 22 11.07 -3.11 -24.58
CA ARG A 22 11.48 -4.51 -24.84
C ARG A 22 12.74 -4.55 -25.70
N GLY A 23 13.71 -5.39 -25.31
CA GLY A 23 14.96 -5.58 -26.05
C GLY A 23 16.00 -4.49 -25.86
N LEU A 24 15.69 -3.42 -25.12
CA LEU A 24 16.66 -2.40 -24.80
C LEU A 24 17.51 -2.77 -23.58
N THR A 25 18.75 -2.28 -23.57
CA THR A 25 19.60 -2.32 -22.36
C THR A 25 18.98 -1.45 -21.26
N GLN A 26 19.37 -1.64 -20.02
CA GLN A 26 18.92 -0.79 -18.91
C GLN A 26 19.25 0.70 -19.17
N THR A 27 20.48 0.98 -19.60
CA THR A 27 20.91 2.33 -19.92
C THR A 27 20.03 2.98 -21.00
N ASP A 28 19.69 2.22 -22.07
CA ASP A 28 18.85 2.75 -23.13
C ASP A 28 17.39 2.93 -22.68
N ARG A 29 16.88 2.09 -21.80
CA ARG A 29 15.56 2.27 -21.17
C ARG A 29 15.53 3.57 -20.36
N LEU A 30 16.53 3.80 -19.52
CA LEU A 30 16.61 5.02 -18.70
C LEU A 30 16.71 6.28 -19.58
N ARG A 31 17.54 6.25 -20.65
CA ARG A 31 17.60 7.34 -21.63
C ARG A 31 16.26 7.61 -22.30
N LEU A 32 15.56 6.56 -22.72
CA LEU A 32 14.26 6.70 -23.37
C LEU A 32 13.21 7.26 -22.42
N LEU A 33 13.17 6.79 -21.18
CA LEU A 33 12.27 7.29 -20.14
C LEU A 33 12.54 8.78 -19.84
N ARG A 34 13.81 9.19 -19.78
CA ARG A 34 14.22 10.58 -19.59
C ARG A 34 13.81 11.47 -20.77
N SER A 35 14.09 11.04 -22.00
CA SER A 35 13.74 11.79 -23.21
C SER A 35 12.23 11.98 -23.39
N ALA A 36 11.44 11.05 -22.86
CA ALA A 36 9.97 11.11 -22.83
C ALA A 36 9.41 11.92 -21.65
N GLY A 37 10.26 12.50 -20.78
CA GLY A 37 9.84 13.24 -19.60
C GLY A 37 9.21 12.36 -18.50
N ALA A 38 9.43 11.05 -18.57
CA ALA A 38 8.89 10.07 -17.60
C ALA A 38 9.77 9.94 -16.35
N LEU A 39 11.04 10.36 -16.42
CA LEU A 39 11.99 10.41 -15.31
C LEU A 39 12.53 11.82 -15.15
N ASN A 40 12.57 12.31 -13.93
CA ASN A 40 13.39 13.47 -13.58
C ASN A 40 14.80 13.02 -13.20
N GLY A 41 15.76 13.96 -13.14
CA GLY A 41 17.16 13.65 -12.88
C GLY A 41 17.39 12.92 -11.53
N ASN A 42 16.60 13.22 -10.51
CA ASN A 42 16.71 12.58 -9.20
C ASN A 42 16.23 11.11 -9.24
N ALA A 43 15.14 10.83 -9.94
CA ALA A 43 14.64 9.46 -10.12
C ALA A 43 15.63 8.61 -10.95
N GLU A 44 16.23 9.18 -11.99
CA GLU A 44 17.25 8.50 -12.79
C GLU A 44 18.48 8.16 -11.95
N GLN A 45 18.98 9.10 -11.15
CA GLN A 45 20.08 8.85 -10.23
C GLN A 45 19.75 7.76 -9.22
N GLY A 46 18.53 7.75 -8.70
CA GLY A 46 18.05 6.71 -7.80
C GLY A 46 18.10 5.32 -8.44
N PHE A 47 17.63 5.16 -9.68
CA PHE A 47 17.69 3.88 -10.39
C PHE A 47 19.11 3.43 -10.70
N VAL A 48 19.99 4.36 -11.11
CA VAL A 48 21.42 4.06 -11.36
C VAL A 48 22.12 3.68 -10.05
N LEU A 49 21.85 4.38 -8.96
CA LEU A 49 22.39 4.03 -7.64
C LEU A 49 21.93 2.65 -7.18
N MET A 50 20.62 2.34 -7.31
CA MET A 50 20.10 1.02 -6.92
C MET A 50 20.75 -0.13 -7.71
N ASP A 51 21.09 0.08 -8.98
CA ASP A 51 21.72 -0.93 -9.83
C ASP A 51 23.22 -1.04 -9.59
N SER A 52 23.90 0.07 -9.38
CA SER A 52 25.34 0.15 -9.13
C SER A 52 25.74 -0.05 -7.66
N MET A 53 24.78 -0.01 -6.75
CA MET A 53 25.05 -0.29 -5.33
C MET A 53 25.40 -1.76 -5.15
N THR A 54 26.67 -2.00 -4.88
CA THR A 54 27.04 -3.27 -4.25
C THR A 54 26.28 -3.41 -2.94
N LEU A 55 25.95 -4.64 -2.56
CA LEU A 55 25.25 -4.95 -1.28
C LEU A 55 25.91 -4.28 -0.05
N LEU A 56 27.17 -3.90 -0.15
CA LEU A 56 27.93 -3.17 0.86
C LEU A 56 27.58 -1.69 0.90
N GLN A 57 27.38 -1.04 -0.25
CA GLN A 57 27.02 0.39 -0.32
C GLN A 57 25.55 0.65 0.04
N ALA A 58 24.65 -0.30 -0.29
CA ALA A 58 23.29 -0.30 0.25
C ALA A 58 23.27 -0.42 1.78
N GLY A 59 24.41 -0.88 2.36
CA GLY A 59 24.59 -1.10 3.78
C GLY A 59 24.20 0.07 4.65
N ASP A 60 24.71 1.23 4.34
CA ASP A 60 24.52 2.41 5.20
C ASP A 60 23.07 2.92 5.16
N LEU A 61 22.42 2.88 4.00
CA LEU A 61 21.02 3.28 3.86
C LEU A 61 20.03 2.30 4.50
N LEU A 62 20.38 1.01 4.54
CA LEU A 62 19.49 -0.05 5.05
C LEU A 62 19.80 -0.43 6.50
N THR A 63 20.87 0.08 7.09
CA THR A 63 21.30 -0.27 8.45
C THR A 63 20.25 0.14 9.49
N GLU A 64 19.54 1.23 9.25
CA GLU A 64 18.49 1.70 10.16
C GLU A 64 17.12 1.02 9.91
N CYS A 65 16.98 0.23 8.83
CA CYS A 65 15.71 -0.39 8.48
C CYS A 65 15.44 -1.72 9.19
N VAL A 66 16.51 -2.46 9.53
CA VAL A 66 16.41 -3.79 10.14
C VAL A 66 17.53 -3.99 11.16
N GLU A 67 17.16 -4.36 12.39
CA GLU A 67 18.10 -4.71 13.43
C GLU A 67 18.93 -5.96 13.06
N ASN A 68 20.21 -5.99 13.48
CA ASN A 68 21.13 -7.11 13.25
C ASN A 68 21.27 -7.52 11.77
N ARG A 69 21.20 -6.56 10.87
CA ARG A 69 21.33 -6.79 9.45
C ARG A 69 22.66 -7.40 9.06
N VAL A 70 22.64 -8.49 8.30
CA VAL A 70 23.85 -9.15 7.76
C VAL A 70 23.99 -8.99 6.24
N GLY A 71 22.95 -8.48 5.57
CA GLY A 71 22.98 -8.32 4.12
C GLY A 71 21.65 -7.77 3.56
N ALA A 72 21.51 -7.80 2.24
CA ALA A 72 20.28 -7.47 1.53
C ALA A 72 20.04 -8.48 0.41
N ILE A 73 18.78 -8.74 0.10
CA ILE A 73 18.37 -9.57 -1.05
C ILE A 73 17.82 -8.63 -2.11
N PRO A 74 18.42 -8.54 -3.31
CA PRO A 74 17.89 -7.73 -4.39
C PRO A 74 16.63 -8.35 -4.99
N ILE A 75 15.61 -7.55 -5.24
CA ILE A 75 14.42 -7.94 -6.01
C ILE A 75 14.41 -7.09 -7.29
N PRO A 76 14.27 -7.71 -8.49
CA PRO A 76 14.22 -6.96 -9.74
C PRO A 76 13.08 -5.96 -9.78
N LEU A 77 13.36 -4.74 -10.27
CA LEU A 77 12.38 -3.68 -10.47
C LEU A 77 12.12 -3.49 -11.96
N GLY A 78 10.93 -3.86 -12.42
CA GLY A 78 10.48 -3.67 -13.79
C GLY A 78 9.54 -2.47 -13.95
N LEU A 79 9.25 -2.12 -15.20
CA LEU A 79 8.28 -1.09 -15.57
C LEU A 79 7.19 -1.68 -16.47
N ALA A 80 5.95 -1.65 -15.99
CA ALA A 80 4.79 -1.93 -16.83
C ALA A 80 4.38 -0.69 -17.62
N THR A 81 4.17 -0.90 -18.91
CA THR A 81 3.82 0.15 -19.89
C THR A 81 2.39 -0.01 -20.38
N ASN A 82 1.90 0.94 -21.20
CA ASN A 82 0.54 0.97 -21.76
C ASN A 82 -0.59 1.13 -20.71
N VAL A 83 -0.25 1.37 -19.46
CA VAL A 83 -1.25 1.54 -18.39
C VAL A 83 -1.88 2.93 -18.49
N ARG A 84 -3.20 2.98 -18.60
CA ARG A 84 -3.99 4.20 -18.59
C ARG A 84 -4.99 4.14 -17.45
N VAL A 85 -4.93 5.13 -16.56
CA VAL A 85 -5.78 5.20 -15.36
C VAL A 85 -6.55 6.51 -15.38
N ASN A 86 -7.87 6.44 -15.36
CA ASN A 86 -8.76 7.61 -15.39
C ASN A 86 -8.39 8.60 -16.51
N GLY A 87 -8.13 8.09 -17.71
CA GLY A 87 -7.75 8.87 -18.89
C GLY A 87 -6.31 9.39 -18.91
N LYS A 88 -5.51 9.11 -17.88
CA LYS A 88 -4.11 9.54 -17.79
C LYS A 88 -3.16 8.35 -17.98
N ASP A 89 -2.15 8.54 -18.81
CA ASP A 89 -1.11 7.54 -19.06
C ASP A 89 -0.19 7.43 -17.83
N ARG A 90 0.15 6.19 -17.44
CA ARG A 90 0.96 5.89 -16.27
C ARG A 90 2.03 4.87 -16.62
N LEU A 91 3.20 5.02 -16.02
CA LEU A 91 4.20 3.97 -15.88
C LEU A 91 4.07 3.39 -14.48
N VAL A 92 4.02 2.07 -14.38
CA VAL A 92 3.87 1.38 -13.11
C VAL A 92 5.13 0.59 -12.81
N THR A 93 5.80 0.92 -11.70
CA THR A 93 6.93 0.14 -11.21
C THR A 93 6.43 -1.14 -10.57
N MET A 94 7.09 -2.26 -10.86
CA MET A 94 6.75 -3.58 -10.33
C MET A 94 8.02 -4.26 -9.82
N ALA A 95 8.08 -4.51 -8.52
CA ALA A 95 9.13 -5.32 -7.91
C ALA A 95 8.65 -6.77 -7.86
N THR A 96 9.26 -7.65 -8.65
CA THR A 96 8.86 -9.05 -8.75
C THR A 96 10.05 -9.94 -9.13
N GLU A 97 10.07 -11.13 -8.58
CA GLU A 97 11.02 -12.19 -8.94
C GLU A 97 10.58 -12.98 -10.19
N GLU A 98 9.34 -12.80 -10.65
CA GLU A 98 8.78 -13.56 -11.76
C GLU A 98 8.95 -12.84 -13.10
N SER A 99 9.62 -13.49 -14.05
CA SER A 99 10.10 -12.88 -15.29
C SER A 99 8.99 -12.40 -16.24
N THR A 100 7.79 -12.98 -16.18
CA THR A 100 6.73 -12.76 -17.16
C THR A 100 5.65 -11.76 -16.72
N VAL A 101 5.57 -11.46 -15.44
CA VAL A 101 4.49 -10.65 -14.85
C VAL A 101 4.46 -9.25 -15.43
N VAL A 102 5.59 -8.55 -15.49
CA VAL A 102 5.67 -7.18 -16.02
C VAL A 102 5.24 -7.10 -17.50
N ALA A 103 5.67 -8.09 -18.30
CA ALA A 103 5.28 -8.19 -19.71
C ALA A 103 3.80 -8.52 -19.86
N GLY A 104 3.26 -9.41 -19.01
CA GLY A 104 1.84 -9.76 -18.96
C GLY A 104 0.96 -8.55 -18.67
N VAL A 105 1.29 -7.79 -17.62
CA VAL A 105 0.58 -6.54 -17.27
C VAL A 105 0.62 -5.53 -18.41
N SER A 106 1.79 -5.30 -19.01
CA SER A 106 1.95 -4.37 -20.13
C SER A 106 1.13 -4.78 -21.36
N LYS A 107 1.07 -6.09 -21.66
CA LYS A 107 0.26 -6.64 -22.75
C LYS A 107 -1.23 -6.49 -22.47
N ALA A 108 -1.67 -6.87 -21.28
CA ALA A 108 -3.07 -6.74 -20.88
C ALA A 108 -3.53 -5.27 -20.91
N ALA A 109 -2.71 -4.36 -20.39
CA ALA A 109 -2.98 -2.93 -20.43
C ALA A 109 -3.09 -2.39 -21.87
N LYS A 110 -2.26 -2.88 -22.80
CA LYS A 110 -2.34 -2.52 -24.22
C LYS A 110 -3.66 -2.96 -24.86
N LEU A 111 -4.18 -4.13 -24.48
CA LEU A 111 -5.41 -4.69 -25.06
C LEU A 111 -6.70 -3.98 -24.61
N CYS A 112 -6.71 -3.28 -23.48
CA CYS A 112 -7.83 -2.46 -23.04
C CYS A 112 -7.69 -0.97 -23.45
N TRP A 113 -6.68 -0.62 -24.22
CA TRP A 113 -6.51 0.73 -24.77
C TRP A 113 -7.58 1.06 -25.84
N PRO A 114 -8.08 2.32 -25.96
CA PRO A 114 -7.69 3.53 -25.21
C PRO A 114 -8.45 3.76 -23.90
N ALA A 115 -9.46 2.96 -23.59
CA ALA A 115 -10.28 3.14 -22.40
C ALA A 115 -9.45 3.02 -21.10
N GLY A 116 -8.63 1.97 -21.01
CA GLY A 116 -7.79 1.70 -19.85
C GLY A 116 -8.58 1.32 -18.61
N PHE A 117 -8.07 1.71 -17.45
CA PHE A 117 -8.64 1.42 -16.14
C PHE A 117 -9.40 2.64 -15.60
N THR A 118 -10.64 2.42 -15.18
CA THR A 118 -11.36 3.38 -14.32
C THR A 118 -11.16 2.97 -12.88
N VAL A 119 -10.59 3.87 -12.09
CA VAL A 119 -10.23 3.61 -10.70
C VAL A 119 -10.92 4.63 -9.80
N SER A 120 -11.53 4.15 -8.74
CA SER A 120 -12.05 4.94 -7.63
C SER A 120 -11.49 4.44 -6.31
N SER A 121 -11.32 5.34 -5.36
CA SER A 121 -10.87 5.02 -4.02
C SER A 121 -11.85 5.58 -3.01
N ASP A 122 -12.32 4.72 -2.12
CA ASP A 122 -13.10 5.09 -0.94
C ASP A 122 -12.19 5.20 0.29
N SER A 123 -10.87 5.15 0.09
CA SER A 123 -9.92 5.13 1.18
C SER A 123 -9.89 6.48 1.91
N GLN A 124 -10.03 6.40 3.21
CA GLN A 124 -9.98 7.55 4.12
C GLN A 124 -8.57 7.77 4.69
N ASN A 125 -7.52 7.19 4.14
CA ASN A 125 -6.13 7.27 4.62
C ASN A 125 -6.01 7.21 6.16
N ARG A 126 -6.78 6.33 6.79
CA ARG A 126 -6.81 6.20 8.25
C ARG A 126 -5.93 5.04 8.71
N ALA A 127 -4.97 5.34 9.58
CA ALA A 127 -4.27 4.34 10.36
C ALA A 127 -5.06 4.02 11.63
N MET A 128 -5.02 2.76 12.07
CA MET A 128 -5.75 2.29 13.23
C MET A 128 -4.80 2.01 14.38
N ALA A 129 -4.97 2.73 15.48
CA ALA A 129 -4.28 2.49 16.74
C ALA A 129 -5.18 1.66 17.68
N GLN A 130 -4.62 0.66 18.35
CA GLN A 130 -5.38 -0.19 19.29
C GLN A 130 -4.70 -0.24 20.64
N VAL A 131 -5.52 -0.16 21.69
CA VAL A 131 -5.10 -0.33 23.09
C VAL A 131 -5.94 -1.43 23.71
N LEU A 132 -5.31 -2.47 24.20
CA LEU A 132 -5.95 -3.58 24.89
C LEU A 132 -5.81 -3.47 26.40
N PHE A 133 -6.92 -3.57 27.10
CA PHE A 133 -6.98 -3.77 28.55
C PHE A 133 -7.62 -5.12 28.85
N ALA A 134 -6.82 -6.10 29.28
CA ALA A 134 -7.28 -7.45 29.55
C ALA A 134 -7.18 -7.81 31.05
N GLY A 135 -7.74 -8.95 31.41
CA GLY A 135 -7.57 -9.56 32.73
C GLY A 135 -8.46 -8.97 33.83
N PHE A 136 -9.64 -8.41 33.50
CA PHE A 136 -10.63 -7.99 34.50
C PHE A 136 -11.02 -9.16 35.40
N ALA A 137 -11.00 -8.97 36.73
CA ALA A 137 -11.26 -10.01 37.69
C ALA A 137 -12.76 -10.33 37.82
N SER A 138 -13.61 -9.33 37.54
CA SER A 138 -15.06 -9.46 37.64
C SER A 138 -15.78 -8.62 36.60
N GLN A 139 -17.05 -8.98 36.37
CA GLN A 139 -17.93 -8.19 35.50
C GLN A 139 -18.15 -6.76 36.06
N LYS A 140 -18.25 -6.61 37.39
CA LYS A 140 -18.39 -5.29 38.03
C LYS A 140 -17.20 -4.38 37.80
N GLU A 141 -15.97 -4.93 37.81
CA GLU A 141 -14.74 -4.18 37.50
C GLU A 141 -14.75 -3.71 36.04
N LEU A 142 -15.11 -4.58 35.10
CA LEU A 142 -15.26 -4.26 33.69
C LEU A 142 -16.26 -3.13 33.45
N GLU A 143 -17.47 -3.24 34.04
CA GLU A 143 -18.52 -2.25 33.90
C GLU A 143 -18.10 -0.86 34.45
N SER A 144 -17.43 -0.88 35.62
CA SER A 144 -16.88 0.34 36.20
C SER A 144 -15.81 1.01 35.31
N ALA A 145 -14.92 0.22 34.71
CA ALA A 145 -13.92 0.71 33.78
C ALA A 145 -14.57 1.23 32.49
N GLN A 146 -15.59 0.55 32.00
CA GLN A 146 -16.35 0.95 30.82
C GLN A 146 -17.08 2.29 31.03
N ALA A 147 -17.70 2.48 32.18
CA ALA A 147 -18.38 3.75 32.52
C ALA A 147 -17.39 4.93 32.48
N ARG A 148 -16.26 4.80 33.19
CA ARG A 148 -15.22 5.86 33.18
C ARG A 148 -14.66 6.10 31.78
N LEU A 149 -14.41 5.03 31.01
CA LEU A 149 -13.89 5.14 29.65
C LEU A 149 -14.85 5.89 28.71
N LYS A 150 -16.16 5.65 28.87
CA LYS A 150 -17.19 6.35 28.10
C LYS A 150 -17.13 7.87 28.26
N ASP A 151 -16.86 8.33 29.48
CA ASP A 151 -16.81 9.76 29.81
C ASP A 151 -15.47 10.41 29.38
N ASP A 152 -14.35 9.71 29.54
CA ASP A 152 -13.01 10.28 29.41
C ASP A 152 -12.29 9.96 28.08
N LEU A 153 -12.79 9.03 27.28
CA LEU A 153 -12.13 8.58 26.03
C LEU A 153 -11.86 9.74 25.06
N THR A 154 -12.86 10.59 24.85
CA THR A 154 -12.73 11.73 23.93
C THR A 154 -11.66 12.71 24.40
N GLY A 155 -11.62 12.98 25.70
CA GLY A 155 -10.61 13.86 26.30
C GLY A 155 -9.19 13.32 26.13
N ALA A 156 -8.98 12.02 26.39
CA ALA A 156 -7.70 11.34 26.19
C ALA A 156 -7.29 11.34 24.72
N LEU A 157 -8.23 11.06 23.83
CA LEU A 157 -8.02 11.06 22.37
C LEU A 157 -7.50 12.41 21.87
N ILE A 158 -8.20 13.49 22.20
CA ILE A 158 -7.82 14.86 21.79
C ILE A 158 -6.48 15.28 22.39
N LYS A 159 -6.21 14.95 23.66
CA LYS A 159 -4.92 15.24 24.30
C LYS A 159 -3.77 14.52 23.57
N THR A 160 -3.96 13.25 23.21
CA THR A 160 -3.00 12.47 22.45
C THR A 160 -2.72 13.13 21.11
N TRP A 161 -3.76 13.40 20.34
CA TRP A 161 -3.70 14.01 19.01
C TRP A 161 -2.98 15.37 19.03
N ARG A 162 -3.40 16.29 19.90
CA ARG A 162 -2.78 17.63 20.02
C ARG A 162 -1.30 17.53 20.39
N SER A 163 -0.95 16.63 21.28
CA SER A 163 0.42 16.45 21.74
C SER A 163 1.33 15.94 20.62
N LEU A 164 0.88 14.97 19.81
CA LEU A 164 1.65 14.43 18.70
C LEU A 164 1.76 15.44 17.56
N ASN A 165 0.67 16.07 17.17
CA ASN A 165 0.68 17.12 16.15
C ASN A 165 1.64 18.26 16.51
N ARG A 166 1.62 18.72 17.76
CA ARG A 166 2.52 19.79 18.22
C ARG A 166 3.98 19.35 18.23
N ARG A 167 4.28 18.14 18.74
CA ARG A 167 5.64 17.65 18.92
C ARG A 167 6.33 17.32 17.59
N TYR A 168 5.61 16.69 16.68
CA TYR A 168 6.18 16.14 15.45
C TYR A 168 5.73 16.89 14.19
N ARG A 169 4.85 17.90 14.30
CA ARG A 169 4.28 18.67 13.17
C ARG A 169 3.67 17.77 12.09
N LEU A 170 2.94 16.75 12.50
CA LEU A 170 2.48 15.66 11.63
C LEU A 170 1.31 16.03 10.72
N GLY A 171 0.60 17.13 10.99
CA GLY A 171 -0.59 17.50 10.21
C GLY A 171 -1.72 16.46 10.26
N LEU A 172 -1.80 15.66 11.33
CA LEU A 172 -2.83 14.64 11.47
C LEU A 172 -4.22 15.27 11.52
N GLY A 173 -5.17 14.73 10.75
CA GLY A 173 -6.58 15.05 10.87
C GLY A 173 -7.16 14.63 12.23
N GLU A 174 -8.39 15.08 12.53
CA GLU A 174 -9.04 14.76 13.78
C GLU A 174 -9.28 13.25 13.92
N PRO A 175 -8.85 12.62 15.03
CA PRO A 175 -9.03 11.20 15.25
C PRO A 175 -10.45 10.90 15.74
N THR A 176 -10.91 9.69 15.45
CA THR A 176 -12.10 9.11 16.07
C THR A 176 -11.70 7.88 16.87
N ALA A 177 -12.41 7.58 17.94
CA ALA A 177 -12.19 6.35 18.70
C ALA A 177 -13.51 5.69 19.08
N GLN A 178 -13.44 4.37 19.19
CA GLN A 178 -14.49 3.53 19.74
C GLN A 178 -13.85 2.48 20.63
N TYR A 179 -14.63 1.89 21.52
CA TYR A 179 -14.21 0.72 22.27
C TYR A 179 -15.21 -0.42 22.10
N GLN A 180 -14.71 -1.62 22.26
CA GLN A 180 -15.51 -2.85 22.27
C GLN A 180 -15.11 -3.75 23.43
N ILE A 181 -16.07 -4.51 23.90
CA ILE A 181 -15.82 -5.57 24.87
C ILE A 181 -15.55 -6.86 24.11
N LEU A 182 -14.49 -7.54 24.48
CA LEU A 182 -14.20 -8.89 24.04
C LEU A 182 -14.52 -9.84 25.18
N ASP A 183 -15.35 -10.83 24.93
CA ASP A 183 -15.85 -11.76 25.97
C ASP A 183 -14.73 -12.60 26.60
N LYS A 184 -13.69 -12.92 25.79
CA LYS A 184 -12.66 -13.86 26.21
C LYS A 184 -11.29 -13.57 25.61
N VAL A 185 -10.42 -12.94 26.40
CA VAL A 185 -9.00 -12.78 26.12
C VAL A 185 -8.24 -13.39 27.30
N GLY A 186 -7.48 -14.47 27.06
CA GLY A 186 -6.86 -15.22 28.16
C GLY A 186 -7.85 -15.77 29.18
N GLY A 187 -9.08 -16.12 28.73
CA GLY A 187 -10.12 -16.67 29.60
C GLY A 187 -10.96 -15.63 30.35
N ARG A 188 -10.71 -14.35 30.21
CA ARG A 188 -11.40 -13.25 30.89
C ARG A 188 -11.84 -12.16 29.90
N PRO A 189 -12.87 -11.35 30.26
CA PRO A 189 -13.28 -10.26 29.41
C PRO A 189 -12.17 -9.18 29.29
N ALA A 190 -12.21 -8.42 28.21
CA ALA A 190 -11.24 -7.37 27.91
C ALA A 190 -11.93 -6.17 27.23
N ILE A 191 -11.30 -5.00 27.31
CA ILE A 191 -11.69 -3.81 26.58
C ILE A 191 -10.61 -3.55 25.50
N VAL A 192 -11.05 -3.36 24.27
CA VAL A 192 -10.19 -2.86 23.19
C VAL A 192 -10.67 -1.49 22.78
N VAL A 193 -9.80 -0.50 22.89
CA VAL A 193 -10.00 0.85 22.35
C VAL A 193 -9.35 0.90 20.99
N THR A 194 -10.10 1.29 19.95
CA THR A 194 -9.59 1.47 18.59
C THR A 194 -9.76 2.92 18.20
N ALA A 195 -8.65 3.59 17.87
CA ALA A 195 -8.63 4.95 17.36
C ALA A 195 -8.26 4.95 15.88
N ALA A 196 -9.06 5.63 15.06
CA ALA A 196 -8.79 5.89 13.66
C ALA A 196 -8.17 7.29 13.51
N ILE A 197 -7.00 7.36 12.89
CA ILE A 197 -6.19 8.57 12.74
C ILE A 197 -6.07 8.85 11.25
N ASP A 198 -6.46 10.04 10.82
CA ASP A 198 -6.22 10.49 9.45
C ASP A 198 -4.73 10.81 9.27
N THR A 199 -4.08 10.06 8.38
CA THR A 199 -2.63 10.16 8.12
C THR A 199 -2.33 10.61 6.71
N ALA A 200 -3.20 11.38 6.08
CA ALA A 200 -3.29 11.72 4.64
C ALA A 200 -1.96 11.84 3.87
N GLU A 201 -0.83 12.13 4.53
CA GLU A 201 0.48 12.35 3.88
C GLU A 201 1.62 11.53 4.49
N LEU A 202 1.38 10.70 5.51
CA LEU A 202 2.44 10.01 6.23
C LEU A 202 2.31 8.48 6.16
N ALA A 203 3.44 7.79 6.12
CA ALA A 203 3.51 6.33 6.28
C ALA A 203 2.96 5.92 7.66
N GLY A 204 1.66 5.62 7.70
CA GLY A 204 0.83 5.69 8.89
C GLY A 204 1.10 4.71 10.03
N ARG A 205 1.94 3.67 9.86
CA ARG A 205 2.08 2.61 10.88
C ARG A 205 2.80 3.06 12.14
N ASP A 206 3.93 3.72 11.98
CA ASP A 206 4.74 4.16 13.14
C ASP A 206 4.02 5.24 13.93
N VAL A 207 3.29 6.12 13.21
CA VAL A 207 2.45 7.13 13.84
C VAL A 207 1.30 6.49 14.61
N ALA A 208 0.68 5.42 14.09
CA ALA A 208 -0.41 4.73 14.78
C ALA A 208 0.09 4.00 16.04
N THR A 209 1.27 3.39 16.00
CA THR A 209 1.88 2.76 17.18
C THR A 209 2.20 3.80 18.25
N LEU A 210 2.85 4.89 17.87
CA LEU A 210 3.16 6.01 18.78
C LEU A 210 1.90 6.63 19.38
N PHE A 211 0.83 6.73 18.57
CA PHE A 211 -0.47 7.20 19.02
C PHE A 211 -1.09 6.23 20.04
N ALA A 212 -1.05 4.92 19.75
CA ALA A 212 -1.57 3.89 20.65
C ALA A 212 -0.87 3.91 22.00
N GLU A 213 0.46 3.96 22.02
CA GLU A 213 1.26 4.01 23.25
C GLU A 213 0.94 5.24 24.10
N LYS A 214 0.80 6.41 23.46
CA LYS A 214 0.48 7.63 24.17
C LYS A 214 -0.95 7.66 24.68
N LEU A 215 -1.89 7.16 23.88
CA LEU A 215 -3.28 7.00 24.27
C LEU A 215 -3.41 6.04 25.46
N ALA A 216 -2.70 4.91 25.42
CA ALA A 216 -2.67 3.93 26.50
C ALA A 216 -2.31 4.56 27.85
N ARG A 217 -1.21 5.34 27.88
CA ARG A 217 -0.75 6.02 29.10
C ARG A 217 -1.80 7.00 29.66
N LEU A 218 -2.63 7.61 28.82
CA LEU A 218 -3.70 8.50 29.27
C LEU A 218 -4.96 7.75 29.71
N LEU A 219 -5.19 6.57 29.17
CA LEU A 219 -6.33 5.72 29.49
C LEU A 219 -6.09 4.80 30.70
N GLU A 220 -4.86 4.45 31.03
CA GLU A 220 -4.53 3.59 32.18
C GLU A 220 -5.14 4.09 33.51
N PRO A 221 -5.01 5.37 33.90
CA PRO A 221 -5.65 5.87 35.11
C PRO A 221 -7.18 5.90 35.00
N VAL A 222 -7.73 6.11 33.80
CA VAL A 222 -9.18 6.11 33.54
C VAL A 222 -9.74 4.70 33.71
N VAL A 223 -9.11 3.71 33.09
CA VAL A 223 -9.52 2.30 33.18
C VAL A 223 -9.20 1.71 34.55
N GLY A 224 -8.19 2.26 35.25
CA GLY A 224 -7.74 1.78 36.57
C GLY A 224 -6.81 0.58 36.50
N ARG A 225 -6.13 0.40 35.35
CA ARG A 225 -5.16 -0.68 35.14
C ARG A 225 -4.21 -0.38 33.99
N HIS A 226 -3.08 -1.05 33.99
CA HIS A 226 -2.14 -0.97 32.85
C HIS A 226 -2.71 -1.60 31.59
N SER A 227 -2.38 -1.04 30.47
CA SER A 227 -2.66 -1.61 29.16
C SER A 227 -1.86 -2.90 28.95
N THR A 228 -2.51 -3.92 28.41
CA THR A 228 -1.85 -5.18 28.07
C THR A 228 -1.05 -5.05 26.79
N ALA A 229 -1.54 -4.25 25.84
CA ALA A 229 -0.88 -3.96 24.59
C ALA A 229 -1.33 -2.59 24.06
N ALA A 230 -0.42 -1.91 23.38
CA ALA A 230 -0.69 -0.70 22.58
C ALA A 230 0.03 -0.85 21.24
N THR A 231 -0.70 -0.92 20.14
CA THR A 231 -0.15 -1.26 18.82
C THR A 231 -0.98 -0.66 17.70
N CYS A 232 -0.48 -0.73 16.47
CA CYS A 232 -1.27 -0.43 15.29
C CYS A 232 -2.00 -1.71 14.80
N SER A 233 -3.19 -1.51 14.22
CA SER A 233 -3.84 -2.56 13.44
C SER A 233 -3.37 -2.51 12.00
N HIS A 234 -2.97 -3.66 11.47
CA HIS A 234 -2.58 -3.80 10.07
C HIS A 234 -3.79 -4.08 9.15
N VAL A 235 -4.99 -4.12 9.71
CA VAL A 235 -6.21 -4.32 8.91
C VAL A 235 -6.54 -3.01 8.22
N ALA A 236 -6.43 -3.00 6.91
CA ALA A 236 -6.70 -1.85 6.04
C ALA A 236 -8.22 -1.70 5.77
N THR A 237 -9.05 -1.75 6.82
CA THR A 237 -10.48 -1.47 6.71
C THR A 237 -10.67 0.00 6.32
N GLY A 238 -11.33 0.23 5.20
CA GLY A 238 -11.50 1.59 4.66
C GLY A 238 -10.44 2.00 3.63
N TRP A 239 -9.46 1.17 3.33
CA TRP A 239 -8.51 1.36 2.24
C TRP A 239 -8.96 0.54 1.02
N THR A 240 -10.08 0.93 0.45
CA THR A 240 -10.64 0.21 -0.70
C THR A 240 -10.37 0.98 -1.98
N VAL A 241 -9.72 0.32 -2.92
CA VAL A 241 -9.57 0.80 -4.30
C VAL A 241 -10.32 -0.14 -5.21
N ARG A 242 -11.20 0.41 -6.03
CA ARG A 242 -11.92 -0.33 -7.08
C ARG A 242 -11.35 0.05 -8.42
N ALA A 243 -10.93 -0.94 -9.18
CA ALA A 243 -10.48 -0.77 -10.55
C ALA A 243 -11.36 -1.58 -11.49
N ARG A 244 -11.75 -0.98 -12.61
CA ARG A 244 -12.50 -1.64 -13.68
C ARG A 244 -11.81 -1.40 -15.00
N ALA A 245 -11.63 -2.46 -15.77
CA ALA A 245 -11.20 -2.41 -17.15
C ALA A 245 -12.08 -3.31 -18.01
N VAL A 246 -12.15 -3.02 -19.29
CA VAL A 246 -12.88 -3.83 -20.27
C VAL A 246 -11.93 -4.16 -21.41
N TRP A 247 -11.82 -5.44 -21.70
CA TRP A 247 -11.09 -5.96 -22.86
C TRP A 247 -12.09 -6.28 -23.96
N PRO A 248 -12.21 -5.43 -25.00
CA PRO A 248 -13.17 -5.66 -26.07
C PRO A 248 -12.83 -6.96 -26.81
N LYS A 249 -13.85 -7.75 -27.09
CA LYS A 249 -13.72 -9.05 -27.77
C LYS A 249 -13.00 -8.95 -29.12
N ASN A 250 -13.22 -7.88 -29.87
CA ASN A 250 -12.52 -7.60 -31.13
C ASN A 250 -11.00 -7.32 -30.96
N MET A 251 -10.57 -6.94 -29.76
CA MET A 251 -9.14 -6.70 -29.45
C MET A 251 -8.43 -7.96 -29.00
N ILE A 252 -9.09 -8.87 -28.33
CA ILE A 252 -8.48 -10.10 -27.79
C ILE A 252 -8.79 -11.34 -28.62
N GLY A 253 -9.85 -11.33 -29.40
CA GLY A 253 -10.30 -12.46 -30.22
C GLY A 253 -11.20 -13.45 -29.47
N GLN A 254 -12.10 -14.12 -30.18
CA GLN A 254 -13.04 -15.10 -29.60
C GLN A 254 -12.31 -16.23 -28.88
N SER A 255 -11.32 -16.85 -29.56
CA SER A 255 -10.57 -17.97 -29.00
C SER A 255 -9.90 -17.64 -27.68
N ALA A 256 -9.37 -16.41 -27.52
CA ALA A 256 -8.79 -15.99 -26.24
C ALA A 256 -9.84 -15.80 -25.15
N VAL A 257 -11.04 -15.32 -25.51
CA VAL A 257 -12.17 -15.22 -24.56
C VAL A 257 -12.55 -16.62 -24.06
N ASP A 258 -12.68 -17.58 -24.97
CA ASP A 258 -13.09 -18.96 -24.64
C ASP A 258 -12.05 -19.59 -23.69
N VAL A 259 -10.76 -19.45 -23.97
CA VAL A 259 -9.68 -19.95 -23.11
C VAL A 259 -9.69 -19.27 -21.73
N ILE A 260 -9.94 -17.96 -21.66
CA ILE A 260 -10.01 -17.24 -20.35
C ILE A 260 -11.16 -17.82 -19.50
N LEU A 261 -12.32 -18.09 -20.11
CA LEU A 261 -13.47 -18.66 -19.40
C LEU A 261 -13.19 -20.10 -18.95
N GLU A 262 -12.59 -20.92 -19.80
CA GLU A 262 -12.19 -22.30 -19.46
C GLU A 262 -11.18 -22.32 -18.31
N LEU A 263 -10.18 -21.41 -18.30
CA LEU A 263 -9.20 -21.30 -17.22
C LEU A 263 -9.84 -20.86 -15.91
N GLN A 264 -10.86 -19.97 -15.99
CA GLN A 264 -11.62 -19.56 -14.82
C GLN A 264 -12.43 -20.73 -14.25
N ASP A 265 -13.11 -21.49 -15.12
CA ASP A 265 -13.85 -22.67 -14.71
C ASP A 265 -12.95 -23.74 -14.10
N TRP A 266 -11.75 -23.95 -14.66
CA TRP A 266 -10.75 -24.82 -14.05
C TRP A 266 -10.34 -24.34 -12.67
N ALA A 267 -10.06 -23.05 -12.49
CA ALA A 267 -9.73 -22.50 -11.18
C ALA A 267 -10.87 -22.64 -10.16
N ASN A 268 -12.14 -22.58 -10.61
CA ASN A 268 -13.30 -22.79 -9.76
C ASN A 268 -13.45 -24.29 -9.36
N ALA A 269 -13.10 -25.20 -10.25
CA ALA A 269 -13.27 -26.63 -10.04
C ALA A 269 -12.10 -27.30 -9.29
N ASP A 270 -10.88 -26.80 -9.43
CA ASP A 270 -9.66 -27.37 -8.87
C ASP A 270 -9.03 -26.46 -7.82
N ARG A 271 -9.07 -26.88 -6.54
CA ARG A 271 -8.49 -26.13 -5.42
C ARG A 271 -7.00 -25.78 -5.61
N ARG A 272 -6.24 -26.66 -6.21
CA ARG A 272 -4.79 -26.44 -6.45
C ARG A 272 -4.58 -25.34 -7.51
N ARG A 273 -5.39 -25.37 -8.57
CA ARG A 273 -5.39 -24.32 -9.59
C ARG A 273 -5.82 -22.98 -8.99
N ALA A 274 -6.86 -22.95 -8.17
CA ALA A 274 -7.31 -21.76 -7.48
C ALA A 274 -6.20 -21.13 -6.60
N GLN A 275 -5.47 -21.93 -5.85
CA GLN A 275 -4.35 -21.45 -5.03
C GLN A 275 -3.24 -20.82 -5.88
N THR A 276 -2.88 -21.47 -7.00
CA THR A 276 -1.88 -20.93 -7.93
C THR A 276 -2.36 -19.64 -8.58
N HIS A 277 -3.62 -19.59 -9.01
CA HIS A 277 -4.22 -18.39 -9.59
C HIS A 277 -4.21 -17.21 -8.64
N ASN A 278 -4.59 -17.42 -7.37
CA ASN A 278 -4.56 -16.38 -6.34
C ASN A 278 -3.15 -15.90 -6.03
N LYS A 279 -2.15 -16.79 -6.03
CA LYS A 279 -0.74 -16.42 -5.87
C LYS A 279 -0.28 -15.52 -7.01
N GLU A 280 -0.64 -15.81 -8.24
CA GLU A 280 -0.30 -15.01 -9.42
C GLU A 280 -0.92 -13.60 -9.39
N ILE A 281 -2.09 -13.44 -8.74
CA ILE A 281 -2.71 -12.11 -8.53
C ILE A 281 -1.92 -11.29 -7.50
N LEU A 282 -1.31 -11.95 -6.52
CA LEU A 282 -0.53 -11.26 -5.47
C LEU A 282 0.88 -10.87 -5.93
N ASN A 283 1.40 -11.52 -6.96
CA ASN A 283 2.69 -11.17 -7.55
C ASN A 283 2.59 -9.87 -8.39
#